data_2df8a4859f36abcc21c430f0649b5125
#
_entry.id   2df8a4859f36abcc21c430f0649b5125
#
_cell.length_a   1.000
_cell.length_b   1.000
_cell.length_c   1.000
_cell.angle_alpha   90.00
_cell.angle_beta   90.00
_cell.angle_gamma   90.00
#
_symmetry.space_group_name_H-M   'P 1'
#
loop_
_entity.id
_entity.type
_entity.pdbx_description
1 polymer ?
#
loop_
_entity_poly.entity_id
_entity_poly.type
_entity_poly.pdbx_seq_one_letter_code
_entity_poly.pdbx_strand_id
1 'polypeptide(L)'
;MKFLITGDIHLSRYAQDKVEETSNLPERLHSIRNALYDMGEYCYDNDIDTFIIAGDIMHSKSIIYSIAQEIMLDFFDQYEDLQFWIIDGNHDLSGKGTGAISSLNALRSVSNVEWISGTASVDSNKFFVPYSNNMVEEIKNGKADILISHFGLNEGILNSGISIISDLSMKDLIGKYKLILLGHYHKPQEIIDKEIALYYVGSPIQLDWGEKNDDKRFLVVDTETCEVESIPTTGYKKHIELNVTNSNKTEIIKQAEEAKEQGHYVKVVKTETVDLGIENDFMVVEKIDRDITNRGITSSMSQSDKFKKFLEIREIPEDDHERYMKKALDLVDRCEG
;
A
#
# COMPACT_ATOMS: atom_id res chain seq x y z
N MET A 1 3.56 -23.34 15.04
CA MET A 1 4.57 -22.80 14.10
C MET A 1 4.21 -21.38 13.74
N LYS A 2 5.18 -20.47 13.68
CA LYS A 2 4.92 -19.06 13.35
C LYS A 2 5.50 -18.69 12.00
N PHE A 3 4.90 -17.71 11.33
CA PHE A 3 5.47 -17.03 10.17
C PHE A 3 5.32 -15.51 10.28
N LEU A 4 6.21 -14.78 9.65
CA LEU A 4 6.11 -13.34 9.44
C LEU A 4 5.46 -13.06 8.08
N ILE A 5 4.59 -12.04 7.99
CA ILE A 5 4.00 -11.62 6.72
C ILE A 5 4.06 -10.10 6.56
N THR A 6 4.48 -9.68 5.37
CA THR A 6 4.43 -8.30 4.84
C THR A 6 3.88 -8.30 3.42
N GLY A 7 3.69 -7.13 2.82
CA GLY A 7 3.27 -6.97 1.42
C GLY A 7 3.41 -5.52 0.97
N ASP A 8 3.01 -5.22 -0.27
CA ASP A 8 2.97 -3.85 -0.81
C ASP A 8 4.31 -3.10 -0.63
N ILE A 9 5.42 -3.78 -0.96
CA ILE A 9 6.79 -3.26 -0.78
C ILE A 9 7.09 -2.16 -1.79
N HIS A 10 6.62 -2.31 -3.03
CA HIS A 10 6.73 -1.33 -4.11
C HIS A 10 8.16 -0.86 -4.39
N LEU A 11 9.10 -1.79 -4.51
CA LEU A 11 10.47 -1.50 -4.91
C LEU A 11 10.50 -0.79 -6.27
N SER A 12 11.04 0.44 -6.30
CA SER A 12 11.19 1.23 -7.52
C SER A 12 12.16 2.39 -7.30
N ARG A 13 12.71 2.92 -8.39
CA ARG A 13 13.43 4.17 -8.37
C ARG A 13 12.48 5.31 -8.75
N TYR A 14 12.25 6.22 -7.83
CA TYR A 14 11.47 7.42 -8.07
C TYR A 14 12.39 8.58 -8.39
N ALA A 15 12.08 9.32 -9.47
CA ALA A 15 12.96 10.37 -9.99
C ALA A 15 13.17 11.56 -9.02
N GLN A 16 12.22 11.76 -8.11
CA GLN A 16 12.26 12.84 -7.11
C GLN A 16 13.00 12.46 -5.82
N ASP A 17 13.34 11.19 -5.63
CA ASP A 17 14.01 10.75 -4.41
C ASP A 17 15.44 11.25 -4.40
N LYS A 18 15.86 11.86 -3.30
CA LYS A 18 17.25 12.18 -3.04
C LYS A 18 18.03 10.89 -2.81
N VAL A 19 19.34 10.97 -2.97
CA VAL A 19 20.23 9.85 -2.68
C VAL A 19 20.77 10.00 -1.26
N GLU A 20 20.64 8.93 -0.48
CA GLU A 20 21.24 8.83 0.86
C GLU A 20 22.78 8.78 0.78
N GLU A 21 23.46 9.68 1.47
CA GLU A 21 24.92 9.78 1.43
C GLU A 21 25.62 8.52 1.98
N THR A 22 25.00 7.86 2.95
CA THR A 22 25.58 6.70 3.63
C THR A 22 25.52 5.42 2.82
N SER A 23 24.50 5.27 1.95
CA SER A 23 24.24 4.03 1.21
C SER A 23 24.30 4.18 -0.30
N ASN A 24 24.35 5.40 -0.83
CA ASN A 24 24.16 5.73 -2.24
C ASN A 24 22.83 5.23 -2.83
N LEU A 25 21.86 4.87 -2.01
CA LEU A 25 20.52 4.47 -2.43
C LEU A 25 19.57 5.68 -2.46
N PRO A 26 18.57 5.71 -3.36
CA PRO A 26 17.44 6.60 -3.20
C PRO A 26 16.80 6.45 -1.83
N GLU A 27 16.47 7.56 -1.16
CA GLU A 27 16.01 7.58 0.25
C GLU A 27 14.88 6.60 0.54
N ARG A 28 13.92 6.46 -0.38
CA ARG A 28 12.82 5.51 -0.23
C ARG A 28 13.29 4.06 -0.31
N LEU A 29 14.15 3.72 -1.28
CA LEU A 29 14.74 2.38 -1.37
C LEU A 29 15.60 2.05 -0.16
N HIS A 30 16.33 3.04 0.39
CA HIS A 30 17.06 2.87 1.63
C HIS A 30 16.13 2.54 2.81
N SER A 31 15.00 3.27 2.94
CA SER A 31 13.99 3.02 3.98
C SER A 31 13.33 1.64 3.81
N ILE A 32 12.97 1.25 2.59
CA ILE A 32 12.40 -0.08 2.32
C ILE A 32 13.40 -1.17 2.68
N ARG A 33 14.65 -1.04 2.23
CA ARG A 33 15.70 -2.02 2.55
C ARG A 33 15.85 -2.18 4.06
N ASN A 34 15.98 -1.08 4.81
CA ASN A 34 16.14 -1.15 6.26
C ASN A 34 14.94 -1.84 6.91
N ALA A 35 13.70 -1.51 6.50
CA ALA A 35 12.50 -2.15 7.02
C ALA A 35 12.48 -3.67 6.77
N LEU A 36 12.89 -4.10 5.56
CA LEU A 36 12.99 -5.54 5.24
C LEU A 36 14.05 -6.25 6.08
N TYR A 37 15.22 -5.61 6.27
CA TYR A 37 16.29 -6.17 7.08
C TYR A 37 15.89 -6.24 8.57
N ASP A 38 15.21 -5.21 9.11
CA ASP A 38 14.66 -5.26 10.47
C ASP A 38 13.67 -6.44 10.64
N MET A 39 12.86 -6.74 9.61
CA MET A 39 11.95 -7.89 9.60
C MET A 39 12.71 -9.22 9.54
N GLY A 40 13.79 -9.29 8.77
CA GLY A 40 14.66 -10.49 8.72
C GLY A 40 15.33 -10.76 10.05
N GLU A 41 15.92 -9.73 10.68
CA GLU A 41 16.48 -9.82 12.03
C GLU A 41 15.41 -10.24 13.05
N TYR A 42 14.20 -9.66 12.96
CA TYR A 42 13.10 -10.04 13.82
C TYR A 42 12.77 -11.56 13.72
N CYS A 43 12.83 -12.11 12.49
CA CYS A 43 12.64 -13.54 12.30
C CYS A 43 13.69 -14.37 13.07
N TYR A 44 14.97 -13.99 12.95
CA TYR A 44 16.07 -14.69 13.65
C TYR A 44 15.97 -14.56 15.17
N ASP A 45 15.66 -13.37 15.68
CA ASP A 45 15.52 -13.11 17.12
C ASP A 45 14.33 -13.84 17.76
N ASN A 46 13.34 -14.27 16.97
CA ASN A 46 12.11 -14.89 17.44
C ASN A 46 11.90 -16.35 16.94
N ASP A 47 12.96 -16.99 16.42
CA ASP A 47 12.93 -18.36 15.91
C ASP A 47 11.80 -18.59 14.87
N ILE A 48 11.61 -17.62 13.96
CA ILE A 48 10.67 -17.72 12.83
C ILE A 48 11.46 -18.10 11.58
N ASP A 49 11.12 -19.21 10.97
CA ASP A 49 11.79 -19.75 9.78
C ASP A 49 11.09 -19.44 8.46
N THR A 50 9.88 -18.89 8.51
CA THR A 50 9.05 -18.63 7.33
C THR A 50 8.69 -17.15 7.22
N PHE A 51 8.97 -16.56 6.05
CA PHE A 51 8.68 -15.18 5.71
C PHE A 51 7.75 -15.12 4.48
N ILE A 52 6.57 -14.51 4.61
CA ILE A 52 5.59 -14.41 3.53
C ILE A 52 5.53 -13.00 2.98
N ILE A 53 5.48 -12.86 1.64
CA ILE A 53 5.24 -11.58 0.97
C ILE A 53 3.92 -11.67 0.19
N ALA A 54 2.93 -10.90 0.62
CA ALA A 54 1.58 -10.91 0.09
C ALA A 54 1.43 -9.99 -1.15
N GLY A 55 2.34 -10.08 -2.10
CA GLY A 55 2.29 -9.39 -3.39
C GLY A 55 2.82 -7.96 -3.39
N ASP A 56 2.85 -7.37 -4.59
CA ASP A 56 3.31 -6.01 -4.88
C ASP A 56 4.73 -5.73 -4.38
N ILE A 57 5.67 -6.64 -4.72
CA ILE A 57 7.09 -6.42 -4.45
C ILE A 57 7.63 -5.31 -5.34
N MET A 58 7.32 -5.35 -6.65
CA MET A 58 7.73 -4.32 -7.59
C MET A 58 6.64 -3.27 -7.74
N HIS A 59 7.03 -2.01 -7.91
CA HIS A 59 6.06 -0.94 -8.11
C HIS A 59 5.54 -0.85 -9.54
N SER A 60 6.39 -1.17 -10.52
CA SER A 60 6.05 -0.98 -11.93
C SER A 60 5.84 -2.30 -12.65
N LYS A 61 4.70 -2.40 -13.33
CA LYS A 61 4.31 -3.58 -14.14
C LYS A 61 5.23 -3.86 -15.33
N SER A 62 5.98 -2.86 -15.80
CA SER A 62 6.70 -2.94 -17.08
C SER A 62 8.17 -2.57 -16.98
N ILE A 63 8.61 -1.92 -15.93
CA ILE A 63 9.98 -1.44 -15.75
C ILE A 63 10.51 -1.92 -14.42
N ILE A 64 11.52 -2.77 -14.45
CA ILE A 64 12.25 -3.20 -13.28
C ILE A 64 13.59 -2.46 -13.26
N TYR A 65 13.81 -1.70 -12.21
CA TYR A 65 15.10 -1.05 -12.00
C TYR A 65 16.08 -2.05 -11.40
N SER A 66 17.32 -2.11 -11.96
CA SER A 66 18.35 -3.03 -11.48
C SER A 66 18.64 -2.88 -9.98
N ILE A 67 18.65 -1.64 -9.48
CA ILE A 67 18.85 -1.37 -8.04
C ILE A 67 17.71 -1.94 -7.16
N ALA A 68 16.48 -1.92 -7.64
CA ALA A 68 15.34 -2.52 -6.93
C ALA A 68 15.45 -4.05 -6.90
N GLN A 69 15.87 -4.64 -8.01
CA GLN A 69 16.11 -6.07 -8.10
C GLN A 69 17.29 -6.51 -7.24
N GLU A 70 18.38 -5.73 -7.20
CA GLU A 70 19.54 -5.97 -6.34
C GLU A 70 19.13 -6.01 -4.86
N ILE A 71 18.41 -5.01 -4.38
CA ILE A 71 17.91 -4.96 -2.98
C ILE A 71 17.10 -6.21 -2.63
N MET A 72 16.22 -6.64 -3.54
CA MET A 72 15.39 -7.82 -3.32
C MET A 72 16.23 -9.11 -3.25
N LEU A 73 17.18 -9.29 -4.18
CA LEU A 73 18.03 -10.48 -4.21
C LEU A 73 19.00 -10.53 -3.04
N ASP A 74 19.62 -9.38 -2.69
CA ASP A 74 20.49 -9.25 -1.52
C ASP A 74 19.75 -9.57 -0.22
N PHE A 75 18.48 -9.19 -0.12
CA PHE A 75 17.65 -9.52 1.03
C PHE A 75 17.44 -11.04 1.19
N PHE A 76 17.13 -11.74 0.09
CA PHE A 76 16.98 -13.21 0.14
C PHE A 76 18.30 -13.93 0.41
N ASP A 77 19.41 -13.43 -0.11
CA ASP A 77 20.75 -13.98 0.11
C ASP A 77 21.22 -13.75 1.57
N GLN A 78 20.98 -12.55 2.11
CA GLN A 78 21.32 -12.22 3.50
C GLN A 78 20.63 -13.11 4.52
N TYR A 79 19.40 -13.52 4.23
CA TYR A 79 18.57 -14.36 5.08
C TYR A 79 18.35 -15.74 4.46
N GLU A 80 19.44 -16.40 4.05
CA GLU A 80 19.41 -17.69 3.33
C GLU A 80 18.77 -18.83 4.12
N ASP A 81 18.76 -18.76 5.45
CA ASP A 81 18.12 -19.73 6.35
C ASP A 81 16.60 -19.55 6.46
N LEU A 82 16.04 -18.41 6.01
CA LEU A 82 14.60 -18.21 5.96
C LEU A 82 14.00 -18.81 4.70
N GLN A 83 12.84 -19.45 4.84
CA GLN A 83 12.01 -19.85 3.71
C GLN A 83 11.04 -18.72 3.33
N PHE A 84 11.20 -18.15 2.16
CA PHE A 84 10.31 -17.12 1.64
C PHE A 84 9.19 -17.72 0.80
N TRP A 85 7.94 -17.37 1.10
CA TRP A 85 6.78 -17.69 0.27
C TRP A 85 6.19 -16.39 -0.28
N ILE A 86 6.07 -16.30 -1.61
CA ILE A 86 5.77 -15.05 -2.30
C ILE A 86 4.63 -15.28 -3.29
N ILE A 87 3.64 -14.41 -3.29
CA ILE A 87 2.59 -14.37 -4.31
C ILE A 87 2.70 -13.12 -5.17
N ASP A 88 2.17 -13.16 -6.40
CA ASP A 88 2.03 -11.97 -7.22
C ASP A 88 0.94 -11.04 -6.68
N GLY A 89 1.23 -9.74 -6.65
CA GLY A 89 0.25 -8.67 -6.57
C GLY A 89 -0.07 -8.10 -7.96
N ASN A 90 -0.93 -7.10 -8.02
CA ASN A 90 -1.33 -6.50 -9.30
C ASN A 90 -0.24 -5.65 -9.94
N HIS A 91 0.73 -5.15 -9.19
CA HIS A 91 1.90 -4.42 -9.69
C HIS A 91 3.03 -5.34 -10.17
N ASP A 92 3.05 -6.59 -9.75
CA ASP A 92 4.05 -7.55 -10.21
C ASP A 92 3.75 -8.08 -11.62
N LEU A 93 2.52 -7.95 -12.12
CA LEU A 93 2.07 -8.48 -13.39
C LEU A 93 2.03 -7.43 -14.50
N SER A 94 2.62 -7.74 -15.67
CA SER A 94 2.68 -6.85 -16.84
C SER A 94 1.33 -6.58 -17.51
N GLY A 95 0.26 -7.27 -17.12
CA GLY A 95 -1.08 -7.14 -17.68
C GLY A 95 -2.11 -7.97 -16.92
N LYS A 96 -3.37 -7.93 -17.39
CA LYS A 96 -4.45 -8.78 -16.91
C LYS A 96 -4.62 -9.96 -17.88
N GLY A 97 -4.82 -11.17 -17.37
CA GLY A 97 -5.23 -12.34 -18.16
C GLY A 97 -4.15 -13.39 -18.42
N THR A 98 -4.55 -14.39 -19.23
CA THR A 98 -3.68 -15.49 -19.66
C THR A 98 -2.56 -14.95 -20.54
N GLY A 99 -1.34 -14.90 -20.00
CA GLY A 99 -0.17 -14.34 -20.68
C GLY A 99 0.43 -13.13 -20.02
N ALA A 100 -0.09 -12.70 -18.86
CA ALA A 100 0.60 -11.74 -18.01
C ALA A 100 1.95 -12.32 -17.58
N ILE A 101 3.01 -11.52 -17.73
CA ILE A 101 4.36 -11.89 -17.31
C ILE A 101 4.59 -11.24 -15.95
N SER A 102 4.99 -12.06 -14.98
CA SER A 102 5.37 -11.56 -13.66
C SER A 102 6.81 -11.04 -13.66
N SER A 103 7.00 -9.90 -13.02
CA SER A 103 8.32 -9.35 -12.70
C SER A 103 9.11 -10.25 -11.74
N LEU A 104 8.42 -11.13 -11.00
CA LEU A 104 8.99 -12.05 -10.03
C LEU A 104 9.50 -13.36 -10.64
N ASN A 105 9.39 -13.53 -11.95
CA ASN A 105 9.79 -14.76 -12.64
C ASN A 105 11.27 -15.16 -12.41
N ALA A 106 12.14 -14.17 -12.16
CA ALA A 106 13.55 -14.40 -11.82
C ALA A 106 13.74 -15.14 -10.48
N LEU A 107 12.78 -15.04 -9.57
CA LEU A 107 12.82 -15.66 -8.23
C LEU A 107 12.78 -17.19 -8.28
N ARG A 108 12.37 -17.80 -9.37
CA ARG A 108 12.41 -19.26 -9.57
C ARG A 108 13.79 -19.88 -9.37
N SER A 109 14.84 -19.06 -9.49
CA SER A 109 16.24 -19.51 -9.37
C SER A 109 16.82 -19.26 -7.97
N VAL A 110 16.06 -18.66 -7.06
CA VAL A 110 16.50 -18.36 -5.71
C VAL A 110 16.11 -19.52 -4.80
N SER A 111 17.11 -20.16 -4.18
CA SER A 111 16.94 -21.48 -3.52
C SER A 111 16.01 -21.47 -2.31
N ASN A 112 15.96 -20.39 -1.56
CA ASN A 112 15.14 -20.23 -0.36
C ASN A 112 13.83 -19.46 -0.64
N VAL A 113 13.45 -19.29 -1.94
CA VAL A 113 12.22 -18.62 -2.35
C VAL A 113 11.28 -19.60 -3.05
N GLU A 114 10.07 -19.73 -2.54
CA GLU A 114 8.95 -20.36 -3.21
C GLU A 114 8.03 -19.29 -3.77
N TRP A 115 8.15 -19.02 -5.09
CA TRP A 115 7.23 -18.12 -5.77
C TRP A 115 5.98 -18.89 -6.21
N ILE A 116 4.88 -18.63 -5.51
CA ILE A 116 3.57 -19.24 -5.73
C ILE A 116 2.85 -18.45 -6.82
N SER A 117 3.06 -18.82 -8.07
CA SER A 117 2.53 -18.12 -9.27
C SER A 117 1.10 -18.53 -9.66
N GLY A 118 0.48 -19.42 -8.92
CA GLY A 118 -0.89 -19.90 -9.10
C GLY A 118 -1.49 -20.29 -7.77
N THR A 119 -2.79 -20.55 -7.75
CA THR A 119 -3.49 -20.97 -6.54
C THR A 119 -2.91 -22.28 -5.98
N ALA A 120 -2.56 -22.27 -4.73
CA ALA A 120 -1.93 -23.41 -4.07
C ALA A 120 -2.42 -23.60 -2.62
N SER A 121 -2.56 -24.87 -2.21
CA SER A 121 -2.71 -25.23 -0.79
C SER A 121 -1.37 -25.66 -0.26
N VAL A 122 -0.96 -25.08 0.86
CA VAL A 122 0.30 -25.40 1.52
C VAL A 122 -0.01 -25.88 2.95
N ASP A 123 0.57 -27.01 3.35
CA ASP A 123 0.43 -27.59 4.68
C ASP A 123 -1.02 -27.83 5.16
N SER A 124 -1.94 -28.17 4.34
CA SER A 124 -3.35 -28.44 4.66
C SER A 124 -4.14 -27.29 5.31
N ASN A 125 -3.51 -26.26 5.84
CA ASN A 125 -4.18 -25.17 6.55
C ASN A 125 -3.99 -23.78 5.92
N LYS A 126 -3.07 -23.63 4.95
CA LYS A 126 -2.82 -22.36 4.23
C LYS A 126 -3.22 -22.47 2.77
N PHE A 127 -3.95 -21.48 2.29
CA PHE A 127 -4.41 -21.36 0.91
C PHE A 127 -3.92 -20.02 0.33
N PHE A 128 -3.08 -20.13 -0.69
CA PHE A 128 -2.52 -18.99 -1.39
C PHE A 128 -3.25 -18.75 -2.69
N VAL A 129 -3.70 -17.51 -2.90
CA VAL A 129 -4.35 -17.09 -4.15
C VAL A 129 -3.67 -15.81 -4.63
N PRO A 130 -2.72 -15.89 -5.58
CA PRO A 130 -2.10 -14.73 -6.19
C PRO A 130 -3.13 -13.85 -6.94
N TYR A 131 -2.79 -12.59 -7.17
CA TYR A 131 -3.59 -11.73 -8.02
C TYR A 131 -3.73 -12.33 -9.42
N SER A 132 -4.98 -12.54 -9.86
CA SER A 132 -5.31 -13.09 -11.17
C SER A 132 -6.74 -12.71 -11.58
N ASN A 133 -7.10 -12.96 -12.85
CA ASN A 133 -8.48 -12.75 -13.29
C ASN A 133 -9.48 -13.73 -12.67
N ASN A 134 -9.02 -14.89 -12.23
CA ASN A 134 -9.84 -15.94 -11.67
C ASN A 134 -9.83 -15.94 -10.13
N MET A 135 -9.07 -15.05 -9.49
CA MET A 135 -8.84 -15.08 -8.03
C MET A 135 -10.16 -15.03 -7.24
N VAL A 136 -11.16 -14.28 -7.68
CA VAL A 136 -12.48 -14.19 -7.01
C VAL A 136 -13.16 -15.56 -6.94
N GLU A 137 -13.15 -16.29 -8.05
CA GLU A 137 -13.73 -17.63 -8.13
C GLU A 137 -12.91 -18.64 -7.30
N GLU A 138 -11.59 -18.57 -7.40
CA GLU A 138 -10.68 -19.43 -6.66
C GLU A 138 -10.82 -19.24 -5.15
N ILE A 139 -10.92 -17.99 -4.68
CA ILE A 139 -11.15 -17.65 -3.27
C ILE A 139 -12.54 -18.16 -2.82
N LYS A 140 -13.60 -17.94 -3.63
CA LYS A 140 -14.95 -18.42 -3.32
C LYS A 140 -15.06 -19.94 -3.27
N ASN A 141 -14.26 -20.66 -4.03
CA ASN A 141 -14.26 -22.14 -4.07
C ASN A 141 -13.26 -22.76 -3.10
N GLY A 142 -12.29 -21.97 -2.61
CA GLY A 142 -11.28 -22.43 -1.65
C GLY A 142 -11.83 -22.63 -0.25
N LYS A 143 -11.07 -23.39 0.54
CA LYS A 143 -11.31 -23.59 1.98
C LYS A 143 -10.00 -23.95 2.66
N ALA A 144 -9.67 -23.21 3.73
CA ALA A 144 -8.51 -23.46 4.59
C ALA A 144 -8.72 -22.74 5.93
N ASP A 145 -7.81 -22.92 6.88
CA ASP A 145 -7.82 -22.09 8.08
C ASP A 145 -7.33 -20.67 7.76
N ILE A 146 -6.29 -20.53 6.95
CA ILE A 146 -5.65 -19.26 6.60
C ILE A 146 -5.68 -19.05 5.07
N LEU A 147 -6.23 -17.92 4.63
CA LEU A 147 -6.10 -17.42 3.26
C LEU A 147 -5.03 -16.34 3.19
N ILE A 148 -4.08 -16.47 2.27
CA ILE A 148 -3.11 -15.45 1.90
C ILE A 148 -3.38 -15.02 0.45
N SER A 149 -3.64 -13.72 0.21
CA SER A 149 -3.95 -13.24 -1.13
C SER A 149 -3.65 -11.75 -1.29
N HIS A 150 -3.94 -11.21 -2.47
CA HIS A 150 -3.69 -9.80 -2.80
C HIS A 150 -4.88 -9.19 -3.55
N PHE A 151 -5.84 -8.62 -2.83
CA PHE A 151 -7.03 -7.98 -3.42
C PHE A 151 -7.75 -7.04 -2.46
N GLY A 152 -8.65 -6.19 -2.99
CA GLY A 152 -9.51 -5.32 -2.21
C GLY A 152 -10.88 -5.95 -1.94
N LEU A 153 -11.39 -5.82 -0.71
CA LEU A 153 -12.75 -6.14 -0.29
C LEU A 153 -13.62 -4.88 -0.18
N ASN A 154 -14.94 -5.07 -0.25
CA ASN A 154 -15.91 -3.99 -0.04
C ASN A 154 -15.76 -3.30 1.33
N GLU A 155 -15.36 -4.04 2.35
CA GLU A 155 -15.17 -3.54 3.72
C GLU A 155 -13.83 -2.82 3.92
N GLY A 156 -12.89 -2.95 2.98
CA GLY A 156 -11.60 -2.28 3.04
C GLY A 156 -11.71 -0.79 2.73
N ILE A 157 -10.82 0.01 3.30
CA ILE A 157 -10.80 1.47 3.17
C ILE A 157 -9.44 1.93 2.65
N LEU A 158 -9.45 2.70 1.56
CA LEU A 158 -8.24 3.36 1.05
C LEU A 158 -7.72 4.42 2.01
N ASN A 159 -6.47 4.85 1.85
CA ASN A 159 -5.87 5.96 2.59
C ASN A 159 -6.68 7.27 2.47
N SER A 160 -7.39 7.45 1.36
CA SER A 160 -8.33 8.57 1.14
C SER A 160 -9.61 8.49 2.01
N GLY A 161 -9.85 7.40 2.73
CA GLY A 161 -11.08 7.14 3.48
C GLY A 161 -12.25 6.64 2.62
N ILE A 162 -12.01 6.32 1.35
CA ILE A 162 -13.03 5.84 0.40
C ILE A 162 -12.97 4.31 0.36
N SER A 163 -14.13 3.64 0.39
CA SER A 163 -14.26 2.21 0.07
C SER A 163 -14.40 2.01 -1.43
N ILE A 164 -13.75 0.99 -1.96
CA ILE A 164 -13.89 0.58 -3.36
C ILE A 164 -14.94 -0.52 -3.44
N ILE A 165 -15.75 -0.50 -4.50
CA ILE A 165 -16.66 -1.60 -4.80
C ILE A 165 -15.83 -2.77 -5.33
N SER A 166 -15.94 -3.91 -4.68
CA SER A 166 -15.27 -5.16 -5.03
C SER A 166 -16.29 -6.26 -5.29
N ASP A 167 -15.91 -7.27 -6.05
CA ASP A 167 -16.68 -8.49 -6.29
C ASP A 167 -16.68 -9.46 -5.09
N LEU A 168 -15.92 -9.11 -4.02
CA LEU A 168 -15.83 -9.88 -2.79
C LEU A 168 -16.18 -9.03 -1.58
N SER A 169 -16.85 -9.66 -0.62
CA SER A 169 -17.12 -9.13 0.71
C SER A 169 -16.81 -10.18 1.78
N MET A 170 -16.69 -9.77 3.04
CA MET A 170 -16.50 -10.69 4.17
C MET A 170 -17.55 -11.81 4.21
N LYS A 171 -18.80 -11.52 3.80
CA LYS A 171 -19.91 -12.49 3.79
C LYS A 171 -19.66 -13.67 2.85
N ASP A 172 -18.92 -13.45 1.76
CA ASP A 172 -18.59 -14.52 0.80
C ASP A 172 -17.58 -15.51 1.36
N LEU A 173 -16.87 -15.14 2.45
CA LEU A 173 -15.71 -15.82 3.00
C LEU A 173 -15.99 -16.52 4.33
N ILE A 174 -17.08 -16.18 5.02
CA ILE A 174 -17.52 -16.81 6.28
C ILE A 174 -17.71 -18.32 6.09
N GLY A 175 -17.19 -19.10 7.04
CA GLY A 175 -17.25 -20.57 7.04
C GLY A 175 -16.28 -21.27 6.08
N LYS A 176 -15.46 -20.50 5.36
CA LYS A 176 -14.40 -21.00 4.47
C LYS A 176 -13.02 -20.81 5.05
N TYR A 177 -12.79 -19.67 5.70
CA TYR A 177 -11.52 -19.28 6.31
C TYR A 177 -11.76 -18.80 7.72
N LYS A 178 -10.78 -18.98 8.61
CA LYS A 178 -10.76 -18.42 9.98
C LYS A 178 -9.98 -17.10 9.99
N LEU A 179 -8.88 -17.08 9.24
CA LEU A 179 -7.97 -15.94 9.12
C LEU A 179 -7.71 -15.60 7.65
N ILE A 180 -7.77 -14.32 7.31
CA ILE A 180 -7.46 -13.81 5.98
C ILE A 180 -6.39 -12.74 6.09
N LEU A 181 -5.31 -12.91 5.34
CA LEU A 181 -4.15 -12.01 5.30
C LEU A 181 -3.99 -11.47 3.88
N LEU A 182 -4.12 -10.17 3.72
CA LEU A 182 -4.16 -9.52 2.42
C LEU A 182 -3.10 -8.43 2.26
N GLY A 183 -2.48 -8.38 1.08
CA GLY A 183 -1.89 -7.17 0.52
C GLY A 183 -2.92 -6.34 -0.24
N HIS A 184 -2.47 -5.36 -1.03
CA HIS A 184 -3.20 -4.47 -1.91
C HIS A 184 -3.58 -3.11 -1.29
N TYR A 185 -4.05 -3.06 -0.05
CA TYR A 185 -4.28 -1.79 0.63
C TYR A 185 -3.08 -1.44 1.51
N HIS A 186 -2.39 -0.33 1.18
CA HIS A 186 -1.20 0.11 1.91
C HIS A 186 -1.49 0.54 3.34
N LYS A 187 -2.75 0.88 3.65
CA LYS A 187 -3.18 1.19 5.00
C LYS A 187 -3.38 -0.10 5.79
N PRO A 188 -2.67 -0.33 6.89
CA PRO A 188 -2.93 -1.43 7.80
C PRO A 188 -4.36 -1.39 8.33
N GLN A 189 -5.10 -2.50 8.24
CA GLN A 189 -6.49 -2.57 8.68
C GLN A 189 -6.76 -3.92 9.33
N GLU A 190 -7.72 -3.92 10.24
CA GLU A 190 -8.26 -5.11 10.91
C GLU A 190 -9.76 -5.09 10.78
N ILE A 191 -10.33 -6.15 10.23
CA ILE A 191 -11.76 -6.32 10.07
C ILE A 191 -12.11 -7.66 10.72
N ILE A 192 -12.67 -7.60 11.93
CA ILE A 192 -12.92 -8.77 12.76
C ILE A 192 -14.41 -9.00 12.90
N ASP A 193 -14.86 -10.19 12.56
CA ASP A 193 -16.18 -10.72 12.83
C ASP A 193 -16.07 -11.91 13.81
N LYS A 194 -17.20 -12.43 14.28
CA LYS A 194 -17.23 -13.56 15.24
C LYS A 194 -16.61 -14.84 14.70
N GLU A 195 -16.66 -15.04 13.39
CA GLU A 195 -16.28 -16.29 12.73
C GLU A 195 -15.00 -16.17 11.90
N ILE A 196 -14.54 -14.95 11.60
CA ILE A 196 -13.45 -14.69 10.67
C ILE A 196 -12.71 -13.41 11.03
N ALA A 197 -11.40 -13.44 10.99
CA ALA A 197 -10.55 -12.27 11.11
C ALA A 197 -9.85 -11.98 9.79
N LEU A 198 -9.84 -10.70 9.38
CA LEU A 198 -9.17 -10.25 8.18
C LEU A 198 -8.20 -9.11 8.52
N TYR A 199 -7.00 -9.21 7.99
CA TYR A 199 -5.97 -8.20 8.11
C TYR A 199 -5.49 -7.79 6.73
N TYR A 200 -5.56 -6.48 6.43
CA TYR A 200 -4.66 -5.89 5.44
C TYR A 200 -3.34 -5.61 6.15
N VAL A 201 -2.28 -6.23 5.67
CA VAL A 201 -0.94 -6.09 6.26
C VAL A 201 -0.48 -4.64 6.16
N GLY A 202 -0.71 -4.03 5.00
CA GLY A 202 -0.26 -2.69 4.64
C GLY A 202 1.16 -2.69 4.08
N SER A 203 1.58 -1.56 3.52
CA SER A 203 2.96 -1.37 3.08
C SER A 203 3.92 -1.29 4.27
N PRO A 204 5.17 -1.77 4.13
CA PRO A 204 6.13 -1.80 5.24
C PRO A 204 6.57 -0.42 5.72
N ILE A 205 6.52 0.59 4.84
CA ILE A 205 6.84 1.99 5.15
C ILE A 205 5.76 2.91 4.59
N GLN A 206 5.76 4.18 4.97
CA GLN A 206 4.94 5.20 4.31
C GLN A 206 5.52 5.52 2.93
N LEU A 207 4.83 5.11 1.85
CA LEU A 207 5.30 5.29 0.48
C LEU A 207 5.12 6.72 -0.04
N ASP A 208 4.12 7.44 0.45
CA ASP A 208 3.86 8.83 0.06
C ASP A 208 3.13 9.63 1.15
N TRP A 209 2.83 10.91 0.84
CA TRP A 209 2.10 11.81 1.74
C TRP A 209 0.65 11.40 2.03
N GLY A 210 0.05 10.55 1.23
CA GLY A 210 -1.27 9.98 1.49
C GLY A 210 -1.28 9.04 2.70
N GLU A 211 -0.11 8.48 3.03
CA GLU A 211 0.08 7.51 4.10
C GLU A 211 0.65 8.10 5.40
N LYS A 212 0.80 9.43 5.48
CA LYS A 212 1.43 10.16 6.59
C LYS A 212 0.86 9.88 8.00
N ASN A 213 -0.37 9.38 8.06
CA ASN A 213 -1.05 9.06 9.31
C ASN A 213 -1.11 7.55 9.60
N ASP A 214 -0.50 6.73 8.74
CA ASP A 214 -0.51 5.28 8.92
C ASP A 214 0.64 4.84 9.82
N ASP A 215 0.31 4.06 10.83
CA ASP A 215 1.28 3.31 11.61
C ASP A 215 1.60 2.03 10.85
N LYS A 216 2.78 1.98 10.21
CA LYS A 216 3.22 0.86 9.40
C LYS A 216 3.66 -0.32 10.27
N ARG A 217 3.40 -1.53 9.78
CA ARG A 217 3.61 -2.77 10.52
C ARG A 217 3.91 -3.94 9.60
N PHE A 218 4.34 -5.01 10.20
CA PHE A 218 4.23 -6.38 9.68
C PHE A 218 3.47 -7.24 10.69
N LEU A 219 3.06 -8.43 10.29
CA LEU A 219 2.31 -9.33 11.16
C LEU A 219 3.10 -10.60 11.41
N VAL A 220 2.98 -11.12 12.63
CA VAL A 220 3.45 -12.46 13.01
C VAL A 220 2.23 -13.30 13.32
N VAL A 221 2.15 -14.49 12.72
CA VAL A 221 0.97 -15.34 12.78
C VAL A 221 1.34 -16.71 13.29
N ASP A 222 0.62 -17.17 14.31
CA ASP A 222 0.69 -18.55 14.74
C ASP A 222 -0.26 -19.42 13.91
N THR A 223 0.28 -20.45 13.24
CA THR A 223 -0.48 -21.27 12.30
C THR A 223 -1.45 -22.25 12.98
N GLU A 224 -1.27 -22.54 14.25
CA GLU A 224 -2.10 -23.49 15.00
C GLU A 224 -3.31 -22.77 15.62
N THR A 225 -3.08 -21.59 16.18
CA THR A 225 -4.12 -20.81 16.88
C THR A 225 -4.80 -19.78 15.98
N CYS A 226 -4.19 -19.42 14.84
CA CYS A 226 -4.54 -18.28 13.99
C CYS A 226 -4.46 -16.92 14.75
N GLU A 227 -3.70 -16.86 15.83
CA GLU A 227 -3.42 -15.60 16.52
C GLU A 227 -2.46 -14.75 15.70
N VAL A 228 -2.76 -13.45 15.66
CA VAL A 228 -2.00 -12.46 14.88
C VAL A 228 -1.43 -11.42 15.83
N GLU A 229 -0.13 -11.24 15.77
CA GLU A 229 0.60 -10.17 16.46
C GLU A 229 0.99 -9.08 15.45
N SER A 230 0.69 -7.83 15.77
CA SER A 230 1.01 -6.66 14.94
C SER A 230 2.27 -6.01 15.47
N ILE A 231 3.35 -6.04 14.67
CA ILE A 231 4.65 -5.48 15.03
C ILE A 231 4.89 -4.19 14.25
N PRO A 232 5.06 -3.03 14.92
CA PRO A 232 5.35 -1.78 14.23
C PRO A 232 6.64 -1.85 13.43
N THR A 233 6.62 -1.38 12.18
CA THR A 233 7.83 -1.18 11.40
C THR A 233 8.56 0.07 11.88
N THR A 234 9.87 -0.03 12.04
CA THR A 234 10.76 1.06 12.47
C THR A 234 11.81 1.37 11.40
N GLY A 235 12.71 2.30 11.66
CA GLY A 235 13.90 2.55 10.83
C GLY A 235 13.66 3.21 9.48
N TYR A 236 12.45 3.70 9.19
CA TYR A 236 12.14 4.39 7.93
C TYR A 236 11.83 5.89 8.11
N LYS A 237 12.00 6.67 7.04
CA LYS A 237 11.67 8.10 7.03
C LYS A 237 10.16 8.30 6.94
N LYS A 238 9.55 8.88 7.99
CA LYS A 238 8.11 9.17 8.04
C LYS A 238 7.77 10.46 7.29
N HIS A 239 6.53 10.55 6.77
CA HIS A 239 5.95 11.78 6.27
C HIS A 239 5.18 12.48 7.39
N ILE A 240 5.67 13.64 7.83
CA ILE A 240 5.12 14.39 8.97
C ILE A 240 4.52 15.70 8.45
N GLU A 241 3.21 15.88 8.60
CA GLU A 241 2.49 17.10 8.24
C GLU A 241 2.05 17.83 9.49
N LEU A 242 2.50 19.08 9.65
CA LEU A 242 2.25 19.92 10.80
C LEU A 242 1.44 21.15 10.37
N ASN A 243 0.30 21.39 11.04
CA ASN A 243 -0.53 22.56 10.76
C ASN A 243 -0.09 23.74 11.64
N VAL A 244 0.26 24.86 11.00
CA VAL A 244 0.74 26.07 11.67
C VAL A 244 -0.30 27.18 11.64
N THR A 245 -0.47 27.83 12.79
CA THR A 245 -1.24 29.04 13.02
C THR A 245 -0.37 30.06 13.74
N ASN A 246 -0.83 31.33 13.84
CA ASN A 246 -0.11 32.35 14.63
C ASN A 246 0.02 31.97 16.12
N SER A 247 -0.95 31.22 16.66
CA SER A 247 -0.97 30.83 18.07
C SER A 247 0.02 29.70 18.43
N ASN A 248 0.33 28.80 17.47
CA ASN A 248 1.18 27.63 17.74
C ASN A 248 2.52 27.65 16.96
N LYS A 249 2.85 28.77 16.31
CA LYS A 249 3.99 28.90 15.42
C LYS A 249 5.30 28.38 16.03
N THR A 250 5.67 28.85 17.22
CA THR A 250 6.94 28.51 17.87
C THR A 250 7.06 27.01 18.15
N GLU A 251 5.98 26.39 18.61
CA GLU A 251 5.94 24.96 18.90
C GLU A 251 6.03 24.13 17.62
N ILE A 252 5.28 24.50 16.59
CA ILE A 252 5.27 23.78 15.31
C ILE A 252 6.62 23.87 14.61
N ILE A 253 7.29 25.03 14.64
CA ILE A 253 8.64 25.16 14.08
C ILE A 253 9.61 24.21 14.80
N LYS A 254 9.59 24.19 16.14
CA LYS A 254 10.42 23.29 16.92
C LYS A 254 10.16 21.81 16.59
N GLN A 255 8.89 21.39 16.53
CA GLN A 255 8.53 20.02 16.12
C GLN A 255 9.01 19.68 14.71
N ALA A 256 8.92 20.64 13.79
CA ALA A 256 9.38 20.47 12.41
C ALA A 256 10.90 20.30 12.33
N GLU A 257 11.64 21.09 13.11
CA GLU A 257 13.12 20.98 13.21
C GLU A 257 13.54 19.64 13.82
N GLU A 258 12.94 19.23 14.93
CA GLU A 258 13.20 17.94 15.59
C GLU A 258 12.90 16.75 14.63
N ALA A 259 11.78 16.78 13.94
CA ALA A 259 11.44 15.75 12.98
C ALA A 259 12.40 15.69 11.78
N LYS A 260 12.88 16.85 11.33
CA LYS A 260 13.90 16.94 10.28
C LYS A 260 15.26 16.42 10.73
N GLU A 261 15.68 16.77 11.95
CA GLU A 261 16.93 16.25 12.55
C GLU A 261 16.90 14.72 12.68
N GLN A 262 15.72 14.15 12.91
CA GLN A 262 15.50 12.70 12.89
C GLN A 262 15.47 12.10 11.47
N GLY A 263 15.62 12.93 10.43
CA GLY A 263 15.67 12.52 9.03
C GLY A 263 14.31 12.33 8.36
N HIS A 264 13.21 12.73 8.99
CA HIS A 264 11.86 12.60 8.44
C HIS A 264 11.54 13.63 7.35
N TYR A 265 10.58 13.32 6.48
CA TYR A 265 10.01 14.26 5.52
C TYR A 265 9.02 15.17 6.24
N VAL A 266 9.28 16.47 6.25
CA VAL A 266 8.46 17.44 6.99
C VAL A 266 7.74 18.38 6.04
N LYS A 267 6.43 18.53 6.21
CA LYS A 267 5.57 19.48 5.54
C LYS A 267 4.86 20.36 6.57
N VAL A 268 5.05 21.66 6.48
CA VAL A 268 4.33 22.63 7.31
C VAL A 268 3.20 23.25 6.47
N VAL A 269 1.97 23.10 6.94
CA VAL A 269 0.77 23.61 6.28
C VAL A 269 0.29 24.86 7.01
N LYS A 270 0.32 26.00 6.34
CA LYS A 270 -0.27 27.24 6.84
C LYS A 270 -1.78 27.18 6.69
N THR A 271 -2.50 27.24 7.79
CA THR A 271 -3.97 27.25 7.81
C THR A 271 -4.55 28.66 7.84
N GLU A 272 -3.70 29.64 8.05
CA GLU A 272 -3.97 31.07 7.98
C GLU A 272 -2.72 31.81 7.51
N THR A 273 -2.78 33.14 7.33
CA THR A 273 -1.62 33.94 6.99
C THR A 273 -0.65 33.98 8.17
N VAL A 274 0.41 33.20 8.10
CA VAL A 274 1.48 33.10 9.11
C VAL A 274 2.81 33.46 8.45
N ASP A 275 3.48 34.47 9.00
CA ASP A 275 4.89 34.72 8.66
C ASP A 275 5.77 33.79 9.48
N LEU A 276 6.44 32.84 8.84
CA LEU A 276 7.32 31.89 9.50
C LEU A 276 8.68 32.50 9.87
N GLY A 277 9.05 33.65 9.26
CA GLY A 277 10.24 34.46 9.66
C GLY A 277 11.60 33.82 9.41
N ILE A 278 11.67 32.71 8.67
CA ILE A 278 12.89 31.93 8.43
C ILE A 278 12.88 31.47 6.96
N GLU A 279 14.04 31.48 6.30
CA GLU A 279 14.29 30.65 5.13
C GLU A 279 14.31 29.19 5.64
N ASN A 280 13.14 28.54 5.53
CA ASN A 280 12.98 27.17 6.05
C ASN A 280 13.29 26.17 4.95
N ASP A 281 14.09 25.19 5.26
CA ASP A 281 14.32 23.97 4.48
C ASP A 281 13.12 22.99 4.51
N PHE A 282 11.96 23.42 5.04
CA PHE A 282 10.74 22.59 5.05
C PHE A 282 9.92 22.84 3.80
N MET A 283 9.15 21.83 3.39
CA MET A 283 8.09 22.05 2.44
C MET A 283 6.98 22.88 3.11
N VAL A 284 6.81 24.14 2.70
CA VAL A 284 5.73 24.99 3.19
C VAL A 284 4.60 25.02 2.17
N VAL A 285 3.39 24.68 2.63
CA VAL A 285 2.17 24.69 1.80
C VAL A 285 1.16 25.63 2.43
N GLU A 286 0.60 26.51 1.63
CA GLU A 286 -0.56 27.32 2.04
C GLU A 286 -1.85 26.56 1.72
N LYS A 287 -2.66 26.31 2.74
CA LYS A 287 -3.99 25.76 2.55
C LYS A 287 -4.89 26.87 2.04
N ILE A 288 -5.01 26.95 0.72
CA ILE A 288 -5.99 27.84 0.10
C ILE A 288 -7.35 27.24 0.41
N ASP A 289 -8.11 27.88 1.29
CA ASP A 289 -9.52 27.57 1.53
C ASP A 289 -10.29 27.92 0.24
N ARG A 290 -10.37 26.95 -0.65
CA ARG A 290 -11.24 27.06 -1.82
C ARG A 290 -12.64 26.88 -1.27
N ASP A 291 -13.44 27.94 -1.27
CA ASP A 291 -14.86 27.86 -0.98
C ASP A 291 -15.53 26.88 -1.95
N ILE A 292 -15.57 25.60 -1.52
CA ILE A 292 -16.15 24.52 -2.31
C ILE A 292 -17.66 24.62 -2.33
N THR A 293 -18.24 25.34 -1.36
CA THR A 293 -19.70 25.47 -1.16
C THR A 293 -20.37 26.23 -2.29
N ASN A 294 -19.64 27.06 -3.03
CA ASN A 294 -20.17 27.93 -4.09
C ASN A 294 -20.28 27.26 -5.47
N ARG A 295 -19.84 25.99 -5.60
CA ARG A 295 -19.84 25.30 -6.92
C ARG A 295 -21.11 24.49 -7.18
N GLY A 296 -21.98 24.32 -6.18
CA GLY A 296 -23.20 23.51 -6.31
C GLY A 296 -22.99 22.02 -6.62
N ILE A 297 -21.75 21.52 -6.43
CA ILE A 297 -21.41 20.09 -6.55
C ILE A 297 -21.34 19.50 -5.15
N THR A 298 -22.19 18.50 -4.87
CA THR A 298 -22.22 17.82 -3.56
C THR A 298 -21.75 16.36 -3.67
N SER A 299 -21.33 15.78 -2.56
CA SER A 299 -20.93 14.37 -2.51
C SER A 299 -22.08 13.41 -2.87
N SER A 300 -23.32 13.80 -2.60
CA SER A 300 -24.53 13.00 -2.89
C SER A 300 -24.97 13.00 -4.35
N MET A 301 -24.40 13.86 -5.19
CA MET A 301 -24.70 13.87 -6.63
C MET A 301 -24.13 12.66 -7.34
N SER A 302 -24.86 12.15 -8.35
CA SER A 302 -24.32 11.14 -9.27
C SER A 302 -23.09 11.67 -10.02
N GLN A 303 -22.22 10.79 -10.49
CA GLN A 303 -21.07 11.19 -11.30
C GLN A 303 -21.48 12.02 -12.53
N SER A 304 -22.55 11.57 -13.20
CA SER A 304 -23.12 12.29 -14.35
C SER A 304 -23.57 13.71 -13.99
N ASP A 305 -24.25 13.88 -12.85
CA ASP A 305 -24.70 15.21 -12.41
C ASP A 305 -23.54 16.11 -11.98
N LYS A 306 -22.50 15.53 -11.36
CA LYS A 306 -21.25 16.27 -11.05
C LYS A 306 -20.58 16.79 -12.31
N PHE A 307 -20.51 15.95 -13.38
CA PHE A 307 -19.94 16.37 -14.66
C PHE A 307 -20.78 17.45 -15.35
N LYS A 308 -22.09 17.29 -15.37
CA LYS A 308 -22.96 18.35 -15.92
C LYS A 308 -22.74 19.67 -15.21
N LYS A 309 -22.75 19.64 -13.86
CA LYS A 309 -22.53 20.84 -13.06
C LYS A 309 -21.16 21.45 -13.28
N PHE A 310 -20.13 20.62 -13.47
CA PHE A 310 -18.79 21.10 -13.82
C PHE A 310 -18.76 21.82 -15.18
N LEU A 311 -19.45 21.29 -16.21
CA LEU A 311 -19.53 21.94 -17.53
C LEU A 311 -20.24 23.29 -17.46
N GLU A 312 -21.33 23.39 -16.68
CA GLU A 312 -22.01 24.66 -16.41
C GLU A 312 -21.09 25.69 -15.74
N ILE A 313 -20.36 25.29 -14.70
CA ILE A 313 -19.41 26.15 -13.96
C ILE A 313 -18.28 26.64 -14.88
N ARG A 314 -17.90 25.84 -15.87
CA ARG A 314 -16.85 26.16 -16.85
C ARG A 314 -17.38 26.92 -18.04
N GLU A 315 -18.69 27.27 -18.04
CA GLU A 315 -19.36 28.00 -19.12
C GLU A 315 -19.17 27.35 -20.50
N ILE A 316 -19.11 25.99 -20.50
CA ILE A 316 -19.02 25.25 -21.76
C ILE A 316 -20.37 25.33 -22.46
N PRO A 317 -20.40 25.62 -23.77
CA PRO A 317 -21.65 25.71 -24.55
C PRO A 317 -22.47 24.39 -24.44
N GLU A 318 -23.80 24.52 -24.29
CA GLU A 318 -24.69 23.35 -24.14
C GLU A 318 -24.56 22.36 -25.30
N ASP A 319 -24.34 22.84 -26.53
CA ASP A 319 -24.14 21.98 -27.70
C ASP A 319 -22.92 21.05 -27.59
N ASP A 320 -21.94 21.38 -26.75
CA ASP A 320 -20.75 20.58 -26.52
C ASP A 320 -20.89 19.64 -25.30
N HIS A 321 -21.93 19.81 -24.45
CA HIS A 321 -22.08 19.03 -23.21
C HIS A 321 -22.16 17.53 -23.46
N GLU A 322 -22.93 17.09 -24.46
CA GLU A 322 -23.08 15.65 -24.77
C GLU A 322 -21.73 15.01 -25.15
N ARG A 323 -20.93 15.72 -25.95
CA ARG A 323 -19.60 15.27 -26.38
C ARG A 323 -18.64 15.13 -25.20
N TYR A 324 -18.61 16.11 -24.30
CA TYR A 324 -17.74 16.07 -23.11
C TYR A 324 -18.21 15.04 -22.11
N MET A 325 -19.51 14.90 -21.88
CA MET A 325 -20.10 13.89 -21.00
C MET A 325 -19.75 12.47 -21.46
N LYS A 326 -19.92 12.17 -22.75
CA LYS A 326 -19.58 10.87 -23.32
C LYS A 326 -18.09 10.56 -23.11
N LYS A 327 -17.20 11.53 -23.34
CA LYS A 327 -15.75 11.35 -23.16
C LYS A 327 -15.37 11.16 -21.69
N ALA A 328 -16.02 11.88 -20.77
CA ALA A 328 -15.76 11.77 -19.34
C ALA A 328 -16.19 10.40 -18.81
N LEU A 329 -17.36 9.90 -19.18
CA LEU A 329 -17.86 8.58 -18.80
C LEU A 329 -16.97 7.46 -19.38
N ASP A 330 -16.56 7.56 -20.66
CA ASP A 330 -15.62 6.62 -21.29
C ASP A 330 -14.25 6.57 -20.55
N LEU A 331 -13.78 7.68 -20.00
CA LEU A 331 -12.57 7.73 -19.20
C LEU A 331 -12.76 7.09 -17.82
N VAL A 332 -13.89 7.29 -17.17
CA VAL A 332 -14.23 6.65 -15.89
C VAL A 332 -14.28 5.14 -16.07
N ASP A 333 -15.01 4.66 -17.08
CA ASP A 333 -15.11 3.23 -17.39
C ASP A 333 -13.74 2.57 -17.65
N ARG A 334 -12.80 3.33 -18.24
CA ARG A 334 -11.42 2.86 -18.47
C ARG A 334 -10.54 2.87 -17.21
N CYS A 335 -10.89 3.68 -16.22
CA CYS A 335 -10.16 3.74 -14.94
C CYS A 335 -10.69 2.71 -13.94
N GLU A 336 -11.95 2.30 -14.10
CA GLU A 336 -12.60 1.28 -13.26
C GLU A 336 -12.40 -0.15 -13.79
N GLY A 337 -11.84 -0.32 -14.99
CA GLY A 337 -11.48 -1.59 -15.63
C GLY A 337 -9.98 -1.85 -15.61
#